data_28dee0ba6882157feb6f6bf3c50171ec
#
_entry.id   28dee0ba6882157feb6f6bf3c50171ec
#
_cell.length_a   1.000
_cell.length_b   1.000
_cell.length_c   1.000
_cell.angle_alpha   90.00
_cell.angle_beta   90.00
_cell.angle_gamma   90.00
#
_symmetry.space_group_name_H-M   'P 1'
#
loop_
_entity.id
_entity.type
_entity.pdbx_description
1 polymer ?
#
loop_
_entity_poly.entity_id
_entity_poly.type
_entity_poly.pdbx_seq_one_letter_code
_entity_poly.pdbx_strand_id
1 'polypeptide(L)'
;AVENPGYRKPERIYNSYHVSCARISMDEAGVQIPELERAGADIVHITPSHQYPTGIVMPISRRYELLAWASRKDGRYIIEDDYDSELRLSGQPIPTLHSIDMSGKVIYMNTFTKTLCSTAIETVL
;
A
#
# COMPACT_ATOMS: atom_id res chain seq x y z
N ALA A 1 -6.53 -7.65 -2.00
CA ALA A 1 -7.23 -6.41 -2.37
C ALA A 1 -6.26 -5.34 -2.84
N VAL A 2 -6.72 -4.40 -3.66
CA VAL A 2 -5.97 -3.27 -4.19
C VAL A 2 -6.81 -2.00 -4.14
N GLU A 3 -6.15 -0.85 -4.15
CA GLU A 3 -6.79 0.49 -4.19
C GLU A 3 -7.57 0.73 -5.49
N ASN A 4 -8.72 1.43 -5.41
CA ASN A 4 -9.50 1.86 -6.56
C ASN A 4 -10.01 3.31 -6.36
N PRO A 5 -9.54 4.29 -7.15
CA PRO A 5 -8.53 4.16 -8.21
C PRO A 5 -7.15 3.80 -7.68
N GLY A 6 -6.34 3.12 -8.48
CA GLY A 6 -5.00 2.72 -8.09
C GLY A 6 -4.13 2.32 -9.28
N TYR A 7 -2.84 2.08 -9.00
CA TYR A 7 -1.90 1.63 -10.01
C TYR A 7 -2.21 0.19 -10.43
N ARG A 8 -2.48 -0.02 -11.72
CA ARG A 8 -3.03 -1.29 -12.22
C ARG A 8 -2.01 -2.41 -12.41
N LYS A 9 -0.73 -2.13 -12.32
CA LYS A 9 0.32 -3.15 -12.55
C LYS A 9 0.30 -4.26 -11.51
N PRO A 10 0.21 -3.97 -10.19
CA PRO A 10 0.10 -5.03 -9.18
C PRO A 10 -1.10 -5.94 -9.41
N GLU A 11 -2.28 -5.39 -9.69
CA GLU A 11 -3.49 -6.17 -9.99
C GLU A 11 -3.27 -7.11 -11.18
N ARG A 12 -2.64 -6.63 -12.27
CA ARG A 12 -2.34 -7.46 -13.44
C ARG A 12 -1.37 -8.59 -13.12
N ILE A 13 -0.36 -8.31 -12.30
CA ILE A 13 0.60 -9.32 -11.84
C ILE A 13 -0.12 -10.38 -11.01
N TYR A 14 -0.92 -9.98 -10.02
CA TYR A 14 -1.66 -10.92 -9.19
C TYR A 14 -2.60 -11.80 -10.01
N ASN A 15 -3.33 -11.20 -10.95
CA ASN A 15 -4.23 -11.94 -11.84
C ASN A 15 -3.48 -12.93 -12.74
N SER A 16 -2.25 -12.61 -13.19
CA SER A 16 -1.44 -13.55 -13.98
C SER A 16 -1.00 -14.79 -13.19
N TYR A 17 -0.97 -14.69 -11.86
CA TYR A 17 -0.75 -15.81 -10.94
C TYR A 17 -2.06 -16.43 -10.42
N HIS A 18 -3.19 -16.12 -11.05
CA HIS A 18 -4.52 -16.62 -10.65
C HIS A 18 -4.96 -16.21 -9.24
N VAL A 19 -4.41 -15.11 -8.73
CA VAL A 19 -4.83 -14.53 -7.46
C VAL A 19 -6.01 -13.60 -7.71
N SER A 20 -7.13 -13.85 -7.03
CA SER A 20 -8.30 -12.98 -7.11
C SER A 20 -8.04 -11.63 -6.43
N CYS A 21 -8.29 -10.52 -7.13
CA CYS A 21 -8.10 -9.17 -6.63
C CYS A 21 -9.44 -8.44 -6.48
N ALA A 22 -9.81 -8.09 -5.25
CA ALA A 22 -10.88 -7.14 -4.99
C ALA A 22 -10.35 -5.71 -5.09
N ARG A 23 -11.12 -4.83 -5.73
CA ARG A 23 -10.84 -3.40 -5.79
C ARG A 23 -11.60 -2.70 -4.68
N ILE A 24 -10.90 -2.00 -3.81
CA ILE A 24 -11.46 -1.31 -2.65
C ILE A 24 -11.55 0.17 -2.94
N SER A 25 -12.74 0.73 -2.85
CA SER A 25 -12.96 2.17 -3.03
C SER A 25 -12.24 2.97 -1.95
N MET A 26 -11.87 4.19 -2.33
CA MET A 26 -11.16 5.10 -1.44
C MET A 26 -12.03 6.27 -1.04
N ASP A 27 -11.78 6.81 0.13
CA ASP A 27 -12.25 8.11 0.59
C ASP A 27 -11.08 9.09 0.70
N GLU A 28 -11.30 10.23 1.35
CA GLU A 28 -10.27 11.27 1.54
C GLU A 28 -9.05 10.82 2.37
N ALA A 29 -9.18 9.71 3.09
CA ALA A 29 -8.14 9.13 3.94
C ALA A 29 -7.49 7.86 3.35
N GLY A 30 -7.90 7.41 2.16
CA GLY A 30 -7.40 6.19 1.53
C GLY A 30 -8.42 5.06 1.49
N VAL A 31 -7.96 3.81 1.50
CA VAL A 31 -8.87 2.65 1.41
C VAL A 31 -9.89 2.62 2.53
N GLN A 32 -11.13 2.28 2.18
CA GLN A 32 -12.23 2.18 3.14
C GLN A 32 -12.19 0.83 3.87
N ILE A 33 -11.98 0.87 5.19
CA ILE A 33 -11.88 -0.34 6.01
C ILE A 33 -13.15 -1.20 5.98
N PRO A 34 -14.38 -0.63 6.03
CA PRO A 34 -15.60 -1.43 5.93
C PRO A 34 -15.73 -2.18 4.60
N GLU A 35 -15.24 -1.60 3.51
CA GLU A 35 -15.25 -2.26 2.21
C GLU A 35 -14.22 -3.38 2.14
N LEU A 36 -13.04 -3.16 2.70
CA LEU A 36 -11.99 -4.16 2.83
C LEU A 36 -12.46 -5.39 3.65
N GLU A 37 -13.22 -5.16 4.73
CA GLU A 37 -13.84 -6.23 5.52
C GLU A 37 -14.88 -7.01 4.69
N ARG A 38 -15.77 -6.30 3.99
CA ARG A 38 -16.80 -6.93 3.14
C ARG A 38 -16.21 -7.74 2.00
N ALA A 39 -15.08 -7.32 1.46
CA ALA A 39 -14.38 -8.04 0.40
C ALA A 39 -13.77 -9.37 0.90
N GLY A 40 -13.67 -9.58 2.20
CA GLY A 40 -13.08 -10.77 2.78
C GLY A 40 -11.59 -10.96 2.44
N ALA A 41 -10.90 -9.87 2.14
CA ALA A 41 -9.50 -9.93 1.75
C ALA A 41 -8.59 -10.36 2.91
N ASP A 42 -7.57 -11.15 2.60
CA ASP A 42 -6.50 -11.48 3.54
C ASP A 42 -5.28 -10.57 3.35
N ILE A 43 -5.07 -10.06 2.14
CA ILE A 43 -3.95 -9.15 1.85
C ILE A 43 -4.49 -7.89 1.16
N VAL A 44 -4.00 -6.72 1.59
CA VAL A 44 -4.23 -5.45 0.91
C VAL A 44 -2.91 -4.82 0.46
N HIS A 45 -2.85 -4.41 -0.81
CA HIS A 45 -1.71 -3.69 -1.38
C HIS A 45 -2.09 -2.23 -1.56
N ILE A 46 -1.35 -1.33 -0.91
CA ILE A 46 -1.63 0.10 -0.82
C ILE A 46 -0.38 0.95 -1.01
N THR A 47 -0.60 2.22 -1.37
CA THR A 47 0.44 3.26 -1.53
C THR A 47 0.17 4.43 -0.56
N PRO A 48 0.32 4.23 0.76
CA PRO A 48 -0.23 5.13 1.78
C PRO A 48 0.49 6.45 1.91
N SER A 49 1.72 6.53 1.43
CA SER A 49 2.54 7.73 1.56
C SER A 49 2.32 8.74 0.46
N HIS A 50 1.92 8.27 -0.72
CA HIS A 50 1.55 9.08 -1.87
C HIS A 50 0.73 8.22 -2.84
N GLN A 51 -0.57 8.20 -2.64
CA GLN A 51 -1.47 7.34 -3.40
C GLN A 51 -1.51 7.76 -4.88
N TYR A 52 -1.30 6.80 -5.76
CA TYR A 52 -1.45 7.02 -7.19
C TYR A 52 -2.84 6.54 -7.69
N PRO A 53 -3.59 7.35 -8.46
CA PRO A 53 -3.23 8.65 -9.02
C PRO A 53 -3.73 9.86 -8.21
N THR A 54 -4.33 9.66 -7.05
CA THR A 54 -5.07 10.72 -6.33
C THR A 54 -4.17 11.71 -5.59
N GLY A 55 -2.94 11.30 -5.25
CA GLY A 55 -2.04 12.08 -4.42
C GLY A 55 -2.40 12.09 -2.93
N ILE A 56 -3.40 11.31 -2.51
CA ILE A 56 -3.79 11.23 -1.11
C ILE A 56 -2.62 10.70 -0.28
N VAL A 57 -2.35 11.39 0.83
CA VAL A 57 -1.45 10.92 1.87
C VAL A 57 -2.30 10.36 3.00
N MET A 58 -2.22 9.05 3.23
CA MET A 58 -3.01 8.38 4.26
C MET A 58 -2.67 8.92 5.65
N PRO A 59 -3.63 9.49 6.39
CA PRO A 59 -3.40 10.01 7.72
C PRO A 59 -3.08 8.90 8.71
N ILE A 60 -2.41 9.27 9.81
CA ILE A 60 -1.99 8.31 10.83
C ILE A 60 -3.16 7.52 11.43
N SER A 61 -4.33 8.14 11.58
CA SER A 61 -5.54 7.48 12.07
C SER A 61 -5.94 6.28 11.19
N ARG A 62 -5.97 6.47 9.85
CA ARG A 62 -6.30 5.39 8.91
C ARG A 62 -5.22 4.30 8.91
N ARG A 63 -3.95 4.65 9.13
CA ARG A 63 -2.87 3.66 9.28
C ARG A 63 -3.12 2.75 10.48
N TYR A 64 -3.53 3.31 11.62
CA TYR A 64 -3.90 2.50 12.79
C TYR A 64 -5.15 1.64 12.56
N GLU A 65 -6.16 2.15 11.83
CA GLU A 65 -7.34 1.35 11.46
C GLU A 65 -6.95 0.13 10.61
N LEU A 66 -6.03 0.30 9.65
CA LEU A 66 -5.51 -0.79 8.83
C LEU A 66 -4.72 -1.81 9.64
N LEU A 67 -3.85 -1.35 10.53
CA LEU A 67 -3.11 -2.25 11.42
C LEU A 67 -4.07 -3.04 12.34
N ALA A 68 -5.10 -2.38 12.86
CA ALA A 68 -6.15 -3.04 13.62
C ALA A 68 -6.91 -4.06 12.78
N TRP A 69 -7.23 -3.74 11.52
CA TRP A 69 -7.84 -4.69 10.59
C TRP A 69 -6.96 -5.92 10.37
N ALA A 70 -5.68 -5.74 10.13
CA ALA A 70 -4.75 -6.85 9.91
C ALA A 70 -4.57 -7.72 11.17
N SER A 71 -4.55 -7.10 12.35
CA SER A 71 -4.34 -7.79 13.62
C SER A 71 -5.55 -8.61 14.09
N ARG A 72 -6.76 -8.32 13.56
CA ARG A 72 -7.99 -9.04 13.97
C ARG A 72 -8.10 -10.47 13.46
N LYS A 73 -7.31 -10.84 12.45
CA LYS A 73 -7.37 -12.18 11.86
C LYS A 73 -5.96 -12.65 11.51
N ASP A 74 -5.63 -13.88 11.88
CA ASP A 74 -4.41 -14.53 11.41
C ASP A 74 -4.43 -14.66 9.88
N GLY A 75 -3.26 -14.54 9.26
CA GLY A 75 -3.12 -14.60 7.80
C GLY A 75 -3.47 -13.31 7.06
N ARG A 76 -3.91 -12.24 7.76
CA ARG A 76 -4.02 -10.91 7.14
C ARG A 76 -2.69 -10.19 7.13
N TYR A 77 -2.39 -9.52 6.00
CA TYR A 77 -1.19 -8.71 5.82
C TYR A 77 -1.47 -7.46 5.00
N ILE A 78 -0.63 -6.45 5.18
CA ILE A 78 -0.64 -5.20 4.42
C ILE A 78 0.66 -5.14 3.63
N ILE A 79 0.59 -4.94 2.31
CA ILE A 79 1.73 -4.59 1.49
C ILE A 79 1.73 -3.07 1.36
N GLU A 80 2.72 -2.43 1.99
CA GLU A 80 2.96 -1.00 1.91
C GLU A 80 3.96 -0.73 0.79
N ASP A 81 3.49 -0.22 -0.35
CA ASP A 81 4.33 0.16 -1.49
C ASP A 81 4.70 1.65 -1.40
N ASP A 82 5.94 1.93 -1.08
CA ASP A 82 6.48 3.26 -0.86
C ASP A 82 7.42 3.66 -2.01
N TYR A 83 6.85 3.79 -3.20
CA TYR A 83 7.55 3.95 -4.47
C TYR A 83 8.31 5.29 -4.64
N ASP A 84 8.06 6.29 -3.79
CA ASP A 84 8.64 7.63 -3.87
C ASP A 84 9.23 8.14 -2.54
N SER A 85 9.55 7.24 -1.62
CA SER A 85 10.03 7.57 -0.27
C SER A 85 11.21 8.56 -0.26
N GLU A 86 12.08 8.48 -1.26
CA GLU A 86 13.29 9.29 -1.34
C GLU A 86 13.08 10.66 -2.01
N LEU A 87 11.91 10.88 -2.64
CA LEU A 87 11.58 12.13 -3.32
C LEU A 87 10.84 13.13 -2.42
N ARG A 88 10.61 12.79 -1.15
CA ARG A 88 9.89 13.64 -0.19
C ARG A 88 10.81 14.73 0.34
N LEU A 89 10.80 15.88 -0.33
CA LEU A 89 11.68 17.01 -0.03
C LEU A 89 11.09 18.03 0.95
N SER A 90 9.84 17.88 1.41
CA SER A 90 9.20 18.88 2.28
C SER A 90 8.14 18.30 3.20
N GLY A 91 8.07 18.82 4.44
CA GLY A 91 7.08 18.48 5.46
C GLY A 91 7.58 17.47 6.49
N GLN A 92 6.86 17.34 7.62
CA GLN A 92 7.11 16.26 8.58
C GLN A 92 6.56 14.97 8.01
N PRO A 93 7.39 13.93 7.82
CA PRO A 93 6.90 12.66 7.27
C PRO A 93 5.95 11.98 8.25
N ILE A 94 4.80 11.51 7.74
CA ILE A 94 3.95 10.61 8.52
C ILE A 94 4.71 9.27 8.62
N PRO A 95 4.80 8.67 9.80
CA PRO A 95 5.46 7.37 9.98
C PRO A 95 4.86 6.31 9.06
N THR A 96 5.68 5.48 8.42
CA THR A 96 5.21 4.37 7.59
C THR A 96 4.41 3.38 8.44
N LEU A 97 3.51 2.62 7.80
CA LEU A 97 2.80 1.52 8.48
C LEU A 97 3.79 0.54 9.07
N HIS A 98 4.83 0.18 8.33
CA HIS A 98 5.87 -0.72 8.78
C HIS A 98 6.59 -0.22 10.04
N SER A 99 6.86 1.10 10.15
CA SER A 99 7.55 1.68 11.30
C SER A 99 6.73 1.68 12.59
N ILE A 100 5.40 1.66 12.49
CA ILE A 100 4.48 1.65 13.64
C ILE A 100 3.82 0.29 13.87
N ASP A 101 4.12 -0.70 13.02
CA ASP A 101 3.59 -2.06 13.16
C ASP A 101 4.30 -2.82 14.28
N MET A 102 3.57 -3.18 15.34
CA MET A 102 4.06 -3.95 16.48
C MET A 102 3.73 -5.45 16.35
N SER A 103 3.02 -5.87 15.30
CA SER A 103 2.48 -7.21 15.13
C SER A 103 3.04 -7.98 13.93
N GLY A 104 3.96 -7.39 13.17
CA GLY A 104 4.58 -8.03 12.01
C GLY A 104 3.60 -8.30 10.87
N LYS A 105 2.63 -7.40 10.68
CA LYS A 105 1.59 -7.53 9.65
C LYS A 105 1.88 -6.74 8.39
N VAL A 106 2.93 -5.92 8.37
CA VAL A 106 3.26 -5.06 7.24
C VAL A 106 4.46 -5.58 6.49
N ILE A 107 4.28 -5.81 5.19
CA ILE A 107 5.33 -6.10 4.21
C ILE A 107 5.65 -4.77 3.52
N TYR A 108 6.84 -4.22 3.81
CA TYR A 108 7.27 -2.96 3.24
C TYR A 108 8.00 -3.19 1.91
N MET A 109 7.57 -2.47 0.88
CA MET A 109 8.20 -2.46 -0.43
C MET A 109 8.69 -1.05 -0.76
N ASN A 110 9.90 -0.95 -1.26
CA ASN A 110 10.48 0.28 -1.77
C ASN A 110 11.21 0.02 -3.08
N THR A 111 11.37 1.06 -3.90
CA THR A 111 12.11 0.98 -5.16
C THR A 111 13.24 2.00 -5.20
N PHE A 112 14.44 1.56 -5.53
CA PHE A 112 15.60 2.42 -5.72
C PHE A 112 15.75 2.91 -7.17
N THR A 113 14.96 2.42 -8.10
CA THR A 113 15.10 2.71 -9.54
C THR A 113 14.88 4.17 -9.90
N LYS A 114 14.07 4.90 -9.15
CA LYS A 114 13.80 6.32 -9.39
C LYS A 114 14.87 7.25 -8.84
N THR A 115 15.67 6.78 -7.90
CA THR A 115 16.69 7.58 -7.21
C THR A 115 18.08 7.41 -7.81
N LEU A 116 18.41 6.20 -8.28
CA LEU A 116 19.75 5.85 -8.75
C LEU A 116 19.90 5.90 -10.27
N CYS A 117 18.83 5.92 -11.04
CA CYS A 117 18.89 5.94 -12.50
C CYS A 117 17.83 6.85 -13.10
N SER A 118 18.27 7.93 -13.69
CA SER A 118 17.40 8.78 -14.55
C SER A 118 17.00 8.09 -15.85
N THR A 119 17.58 6.95 -16.20
CA THR A 119 17.23 6.14 -17.37
C THR A 119 17.65 4.68 -17.16
N ALA A 120 16.66 3.80 -17.20
CA ALA A 120 16.77 2.42 -17.66
C ALA A 120 17.94 1.59 -17.12
N ILE A 121 17.90 1.21 -15.85
CA ILE A 121 18.29 -0.15 -15.51
C ILE A 121 17.04 -0.79 -14.92
N GLU A 122 16.21 -1.35 -15.78
CA GLU A 122 15.36 -2.47 -15.42
C GLU A 122 16.30 -3.66 -15.21
N THR A 123 17.05 -3.62 -14.16
CA THR A 123 17.79 -4.79 -13.71
C THR A 123 16.83 -5.53 -12.79
N VAL A 124 16.22 -6.53 -13.37
CA VAL A 124 15.61 -7.62 -12.62
C VAL A 124 16.74 -8.25 -11.80
N LEU A 125 16.67 -8.07 -10.50
CA LEU A 125 17.33 -8.94 -9.54
C LEU A 125 16.33 -9.98 -9.10
#